data_27e5ce7346128ca801dd0d03523cf317
#
_entry.id   27e5ce7346128ca801dd0d03523cf317
#
_cell.length_a   1.000
_cell.length_b   1.000
_cell.length_c   1.000
_cell.angle_alpha   90.00
_cell.angle_beta   90.00
_cell.angle_gamma   90.00
#
_symmetry.space_group_name_H-M   'P 1'
#
loop_
_entity.id
_entity.type
_entity.pdbx_description
1 polymer ?
#
loop_
_entity_poly.entity_id
_entity_poly.type
_entity_poly.pdbx_seq_one_letter_code
_entity_poly.pdbx_strand_id
1 'polypeptide(L)'
;MKPLNVLLVTYSFPPVGGVGVLRAASLARYLPTEEIRLDVLTTRNASAVGTDSKLLKDIPPAVTIHRTTTLDLPFGVKKWIKRLIVGEKPVAGKVSNTTAAIKPGFLKRYIQDILLPDPQVTWLPVLSRAARRIVEARAIDLVLITVPPFSCVLLVAKLRRQFPDLLIVVDFRDEWLSTTIGLVSFSRSDRAIRVAREAEANAVSNATAIVAVTEGARREIRNRYPKEPDNKFQLVPNGFDGRDGSLSAPAIDSQHHNKIVATYIGSIYGSTEPTTFIQAMLSLPPEVRSRFKLRFIGRIEEPRFREALLELGDMVELKGFLPQHEALAAMNEADYALLITHDPLNVSAKFYDYIGAGKPILAAVHPAGEVRRLLEELRAGWWADSRDVEGIRQLFLDAAARDDISTVFRPDTERIAQYERKVLAQRYASLLHSIAHQHREAVSRLEAPNIAIEVK
;
A
#
# COMPACT_ATOMS: atom_id res chain seq x y z
N MET A 1 6.98 17.09 28.96
CA MET A 1 7.91 17.38 27.83
C MET A 1 7.19 18.26 26.81
N LYS A 2 7.92 19.11 26.06
CA LYS A 2 7.29 19.87 24.95
C LYS A 2 6.76 18.87 23.91
N PRO A 3 5.53 19.03 23.41
CA PRO A 3 5.00 18.14 22.38
C PRO A 3 5.86 18.21 21.11
N LEU A 4 5.99 17.06 20.43
CA LEU A 4 6.69 16.94 19.16
C LEU A 4 5.79 17.47 18.02
N ASN A 5 6.26 18.51 17.31
CA ASN A 5 5.54 19.06 16.16
C ASN A 5 5.90 18.28 14.89
N VAL A 6 4.97 17.54 14.34
CA VAL A 6 5.17 16.65 13.19
C VAL A 6 4.45 17.21 11.96
N LEU A 7 5.14 17.26 10.82
CA LEU A 7 4.55 17.54 9.52
C LEU A 7 4.44 16.22 8.71
N LEU A 8 3.22 15.73 8.51
CA LEU A 8 2.96 14.61 7.60
C LEU A 8 2.82 15.13 6.16
N VAL A 9 3.70 14.70 5.27
CA VAL A 9 3.65 15.00 3.84
C VAL A 9 3.09 13.80 3.09
N THR A 10 1.96 13.99 2.42
CA THR A 10 1.30 12.96 1.61
C THR A 10 0.66 13.57 0.37
N TYR A 11 0.77 12.91 -0.78
CA TYR A 11 0.17 13.40 -2.01
C TYR A 11 -1.36 13.34 -1.97
N SER A 12 -1.90 12.20 -1.62
CA SER A 12 -3.35 11.96 -1.52
C SER A 12 -3.80 11.92 -0.07
N PHE A 13 -4.87 12.67 0.24
CA PHE A 13 -5.44 12.75 1.58
C PHE A 13 -6.97 12.96 1.49
N PRO A 14 -7.78 12.58 2.49
CA PRO A 14 -9.22 12.81 2.46
C PRO A 14 -9.58 14.26 2.08
N PRO A 15 -10.66 14.50 1.31
CA PRO A 15 -11.76 13.58 0.95
C PRO A 15 -11.49 12.66 -0.24
N VAL A 16 -10.26 12.58 -0.75
CA VAL A 16 -9.87 11.59 -1.75
C VAL A 16 -10.04 10.20 -1.17
N GLY A 17 -10.73 9.32 -1.90
CA GLY A 17 -10.94 7.92 -1.51
C GLY A 17 -9.87 6.99 -2.08
N GLY A 18 -9.92 5.74 -1.64
CA GLY A 18 -9.08 4.65 -2.12
C GLY A 18 -7.98 4.23 -1.13
N VAL A 19 -7.42 3.05 -1.38
CA VAL A 19 -6.50 2.36 -0.46
C VAL A 19 -5.25 3.19 -0.14
N GLY A 20 -4.73 3.93 -1.13
CA GLY A 20 -3.54 4.76 -0.97
C GLY A 20 -3.67 5.92 0.03
N VAL A 21 -4.89 6.24 0.46
CA VAL A 21 -5.17 7.32 1.42
C VAL A 21 -5.25 6.80 2.86
N LEU A 22 -5.59 5.53 3.05
CA LEU A 22 -5.95 4.98 4.35
C LEU A 22 -4.85 5.09 5.41
N ARG A 23 -3.58 4.86 5.02
CA ARG A 23 -2.45 4.98 5.95
C ARG A 23 -2.25 6.42 6.45
N ALA A 24 -2.25 7.39 5.54
CA ALA A 24 -2.11 8.81 5.91
C ALA A 24 -3.31 9.31 6.72
N ALA A 25 -4.53 8.90 6.35
CA ALA A 25 -5.74 9.22 7.11
C ALA A 25 -5.70 8.62 8.52
N SER A 26 -5.27 7.38 8.66
CA SER A 26 -5.14 6.69 9.93
C SER A 26 -4.07 7.34 10.83
N LEU A 27 -2.92 7.72 10.28
CA LEU A 27 -1.92 8.48 11.02
C LEU A 27 -2.48 9.83 11.48
N ALA A 28 -3.22 10.54 10.62
CA ALA A 28 -3.83 11.81 11.00
C ALA A 28 -4.94 11.65 12.06
N ARG A 29 -5.64 10.51 12.07
CA ARG A 29 -6.68 10.21 13.05
C ARG A 29 -6.14 9.85 14.43
N TYR A 30 -5.09 9.01 14.47
CA TYR A 30 -4.66 8.34 15.71
C TYR A 30 -3.29 8.80 16.24
N LEU A 31 -2.46 9.48 15.44
CA LEU A 31 -1.14 9.94 15.86
C LEU A 31 -1.20 11.21 16.75
N PRO A 32 -2.14 12.17 16.55
CA PRO A 32 -2.23 13.33 17.43
C PRO A 32 -2.59 12.94 18.86
N THR A 33 -1.76 13.41 19.81
CA THR A 33 -1.92 13.20 21.25
C THR A 33 -1.50 14.47 21.99
N GLU A 34 -1.49 14.47 23.31
CA GLU A 34 -0.91 15.55 24.10
C GLU A 34 0.61 15.72 23.83
N GLU A 35 1.27 14.63 23.41
CA GLU A 35 2.71 14.61 23.14
C GLU A 35 3.06 14.84 21.66
N ILE A 36 2.11 14.74 20.74
CA ILE A 36 2.31 14.93 19.29
C ILE A 36 1.28 15.89 18.72
N ARG A 37 1.76 16.99 18.14
CA ARG A 37 0.96 17.90 17.31
C ARG A 37 1.22 17.59 15.85
N LEU A 38 0.16 17.44 15.06
CA LEU A 38 0.23 17.03 13.68
C LEU A 38 -0.29 18.11 12.73
N ASP A 39 0.54 18.51 11.81
CA ASP A 39 0.18 19.24 10.59
C ASP A 39 0.25 18.27 9.38
N VAL A 40 -0.66 18.40 8.43
CA VAL A 40 -0.68 17.58 7.18
C VAL A 40 -0.49 18.49 5.99
N LEU A 41 0.50 18.21 5.15
CA LEU A 41 0.70 18.88 3.86
C LEU A 41 0.33 17.93 2.71
N THR A 42 -0.67 18.32 1.91
CA THR A 42 -1.22 17.49 0.83
C THR A 42 -1.62 18.32 -0.38
N THR A 43 -2.04 17.63 -1.45
CA THR A 43 -2.58 18.31 -2.64
C THR A 43 -4.06 18.64 -2.46
N ARG A 44 -4.51 19.69 -3.15
CA ARG A 44 -5.94 20.04 -3.25
C ARG A 44 -6.65 19.22 -4.33
N ASN A 45 -5.95 18.92 -5.40
CA ASN A 45 -6.46 18.36 -6.64
C ASN A 45 -5.76 17.07 -7.06
N ALA A 46 -5.48 16.18 -6.07
CA ALA A 46 -4.96 14.85 -6.39
C ALA A 46 -5.92 14.13 -7.34
N SER A 47 -5.34 13.48 -8.34
CA SER A 47 -6.08 12.63 -9.26
C SER A 47 -6.64 11.42 -8.49
N ALA A 48 -7.96 11.37 -8.28
CA ALA A 48 -8.63 10.36 -7.48
C ALA A 48 -9.65 9.57 -8.29
N VAL A 49 -9.86 8.36 -7.87
CA VAL A 49 -10.88 7.45 -8.46
C VAL A 49 -12.26 7.68 -7.85
N GLY A 50 -12.32 8.33 -6.68
CA GLY A 50 -13.53 8.64 -5.94
C GLY A 50 -13.25 9.53 -4.74
N THR A 51 -14.31 9.99 -4.09
CA THR A 51 -14.24 10.76 -2.84
C THR A 51 -14.85 9.97 -1.70
N ASP A 52 -14.24 10.08 -0.51
CA ASP A 52 -14.76 9.54 0.74
C ASP A 52 -14.72 10.65 1.80
N SER A 53 -15.86 11.30 1.99
CA SER A 53 -16.01 12.39 2.96
C SER A 53 -16.02 11.90 4.41
N LYS A 54 -16.30 10.61 4.65
CA LYS A 54 -16.32 10.03 6.00
C LYS A 54 -14.90 10.02 6.58
N LEU A 55 -13.92 9.64 5.79
CA LEU A 55 -12.51 9.67 6.22
C LEU A 55 -12.04 11.05 6.68
N LEU A 56 -12.58 12.13 6.09
CA LEU A 56 -12.23 13.49 6.51
C LEU A 56 -12.89 13.87 7.85
N LYS A 57 -14.12 13.41 8.09
CA LYS A 57 -14.85 13.66 9.36
C LYS A 57 -14.18 12.98 10.55
N ASP A 58 -13.48 11.88 10.31
CA ASP A 58 -12.78 11.12 11.35
C ASP A 58 -11.44 11.76 11.78
N ILE A 59 -10.98 12.81 11.07
CA ILE A 59 -9.73 13.53 11.44
C ILE A 59 -10.03 14.51 12.58
N PRO A 60 -9.27 14.47 13.70
CA PRO A 60 -9.44 15.39 14.80
C PRO A 60 -9.30 16.86 14.38
N PRO A 61 -10.12 17.78 14.92
CA PRO A 61 -10.04 19.22 14.62
C PRO A 61 -8.69 19.86 14.95
N ALA A 62 -7.92 19.25 15.84
CA ALA A 62 -6.55 19.70 16.21
C ALA A 62 -5.54 19.54 15.07
N VAL A 63 -5.84 18.72 14.05
CA VAL A 63 -4.97 18.52 12.90
C VAL A 63 -5.15 19.64 11.88
N THR A 64 -4.08 20.40 11.63
CA THR A 64 -4.09 21.43 10.60
C THR A 64 -3.76 20.85 9.23
N ILE A 65 -4.66 21.01 8.25
CA ILE A 65 -4.49 20.47 6.90
C ILE A 65 -4.13 21.59 5.93
N HIS A 66 -2.90 21.58 5.43
CA HIS A 66 -2.38 22.49 4.41
C HIS A 66 -2.54 21.86 3.03
N ARG A 67 -3.28 22.52 2.15
CA ARG A 67 -3.54 22.03 0.79
C ARG A 67 -2.91 22.93 -0.27
N THR A 68 -2.10 22.33 -1.12
CA THR A 68 -1.44 23.00 -2.24
C THR A 68 -1.96 22.50 -3.58
N THR A 69 -1.84 23.30 -4.61
CA THR A 69 -2.23 22.93 -5.98
C THR A 69 -1.07 22.21 -6.66
N THR A 70 -1.37 21.15 -7.41
CA THR A 70 -0.42 20.48 -8.30
C THR A 70 -0.83 20.70 -9.77
N LEU A 71 0.12 20.59 -10.69
CA LEU A 71 -0.14 20.54 -12.12
C LEU A 71 -0.62 19.16 -12.59
N ASP A 72 -0.96 18.26 -11.65
CA ASP A 72 -1.49 16.95 -11.98
C ASP A 72 -2.86 17.09 -12.67
N LEU A 73 -2.93 16.55 -13.89
CA LEU A 73 -4.15 16.59 -14.68
C LEU A 73 -5.18 15.61 -14.10
N PRO A 74 -6.48 15.99 -14.05
CA PRO A 74 -7.56 15.09 -13.63
C PRO A 74 -7.52 13.76 -14.38
N PHE A 75 -7.90 12.66 -13.71
CA PHE A 75 -7.82 11.31 -14.28
C PHE A 75 -8.52 11.19 -15.64
N GLY A 76 -9.65 11.86 -15.82
CA GLY A 76 -10.38 11.92 -17.09
C GLY A 76 -9.56 12.58 -18.22
N VAL A 77 -8.85 13.67 -17.91
CA VAL A 77 -7.99 14.39 -18.86
C VAL A 77 -6.76 13.53 -19.20
N LYS A 78 -6.15 12.85 -18.20
CA LYS A 78 -5.06 11.90 -18.46
C LYS A 78 -5.50 10.76 -19.38
N LYS A 79 -6.70 10.22 -19.16
CA LYS A 79 -7.28 9.17 -20.01
C LYS A 79 -7.57 9.68 -21.42
N TRP A 80 -8.06 10.91 -21.55
CA TRP A 80 -8.30 11.57 -22.84
C TRP A 80 -6.99 11.83 -23.60
N ILE A 81 -5.97 12.40 -22.92
CA ILE A 81 -4.63 12.59 -23.49
C ILE A 81 -4.01 11.25 -23.89
N LYS A 82 -4.16 10.21 -23.04
CA LYS A 82 -3.70 8.85 -23.37
C LYS A 82 -4.35 8.33 -24.65
N ARG A 83 -5.67 8.54 -24.83
CA ARG A 83 -6.40 8.16 -26.05
C ARG A 83 -5.91 8.92 -27.28
N LEU A 84 -5.66 10.22 -27.16
CA LEU A 84 -5.13 11.04 -28.26
C LEU A 84 -3.70 10.64 -28.65
N ILE A 85 -2.83 10.35 -27.67
CA ILE A 85 -1.42 10.02 -27.91
C ILE A 85 -1.26 8.57 -28.39
N VAL A 86 -2.11 7.65 -27.92
CA VAL A 86 -2.03 6.20 -28.23
C VAL A 86 -2.87 5.84 -29.46
N GLY A 87 -3.76 6.72 -29.92
CA GLY A 87 -4.57 6.48 -31.13
C GLY A 87 -5.60 5.34 -30.97
N GLU A 88 -6.08 5.07 -29.74
CA GLU A 88 -7.17 4.11 -29.52
C GLU A 88 -8.46 4.64 -30.15
N LYS A 89 -8.79 4.14 -31.36
CA LYS A 89 -10.13 4.27 -31.95
C LYS A 89 -11.13 3.52 -31.06
N PRO A 90 -12.37 4.02 -30.91
CA PRO A 90 -13.42 3.26 -30.24
C PRO A 90 -13.61 1.95 -31.02
N VAL A 91 -13.38 0.81 -30.36
CA VAL A 91 -13.55 -0.51 -30.97
C VAL A 91 -15.03 -0.81 -31.08
N ALA A 92 -15.59 -0.56 -32.27
CA ALA A 92 -16.71 -1.35 -32.77
C ALA A 92 -16.09 -2.53 -33.54
N GLY A 93 -16.24 -3.71 -32.99
CA GLY A 93 -15.96 -5.04 -33.51
C GLY A 93 -14.99 -5.20 -34.68
N LYS A 94 -13.77 -5.69 -34.37
CA LYS A 94 -13.12 -6.78 -35.13
C LYS A 94 -11.76 -7.09 -34.44
N VAL A 95 -11.61 -8.35 -34.06
CA VAL A 95 -10.37 -8.95 -33.57
C VAL A 95 -9.39 -9.01 -34.74
N SER A 96 -8.26 -8.34 -34.66
CA SER A 96 -7.09 -8.64 -35.47
C SER A 96 -5.92 -8.90 -34.54
N ASN A 97 -5.48 -10.16 -34.55
CA ASN A 97 -4.26 -10.65 -33.90
C ASN A 97 -3.04 -10.04 -34.57
N THR A 98 -2.52 -8.95 -34.04
CA THR A 98 -1.12 -8.53 -34.23
C THR A 98 -0.72 -7.64 -33.07
N THR A 99 -0.12 -8.23 -32.07
CA THR A 99 0.61 -7.53 -31.00
C THR A 99 1.96 -7.03 -31.52
N ALA A 100 1.95 -6.11 -32.46
CA ALA A 100 3.13 -5.28 -32.69
C ALA A 100 3.15 -4.21 -31.58
N ALA A 101 4.07 -4.34 -30.65
CA ALA A 101 4.36 -3.30 -29.68
C ALA A 101 4.74 -2.02 -30.42
N ILE A 102 3.79 -1.09 -30.58
CA ILE A 102 4.03 0.21 -31.21
C ILE A 102 5.09 0.92 -30.33
N LYS A 103 6.30 1.07 -30.86
CA LYS A 103 7.36 1.87 -30.20
C LYS A 103 6.77 3.26 -29.89
N PRO A 104 6.83 3.70 -28.63
CA PRO A 104 6.30 5.02 -28.27
C PRO A 104 6.98 6.11 -29.09
N GLY A 105 6.20 6.99 -29.73
CA GLY A 105 6.72 8.09 -30.51
C GLY A 105 7.67 8.98 -29.68
N PHE A 106 8.59 9.68 -30.34
CA PHE A 106 9.62 10.54 -29.73
C PHE A 106 9.03 11.48 -28.66
N LEU A 107 7.92 12.11 -28.93
CA LEU A 107 7.22 13.03 -28.01
C LEU A 107 6.77 12.32 -26.73
N LYS A 108 6.28 11.07 -26.82
CA LYS A 108 5.87 10.29 -25.65
C LYS A 108 7.06 9.96 -24.76
N ARG A 109 8.19 9.56 -25.34
CA ARG A 109 9.42 9.32 -24.59
C ARG A 109 9.92 10.58 -23.90
N TYR A 110 9.93 11.70 -24.61
CA TYR A 110 10.34 13.00 -24.07
C TYR A 110 9.49 13.43 -22.87
N ILE A 111 8.15 13.33 -22.96
CA ILE A 111 7.25 13.61 -21.84
C ILE A 111 7.48 12.64 -20.67
N GLN A 112 7.69 11.36 -20.96
CA GLN A 112 8.00 10.35 -19.93
C GLN A 112 9.31 10.65 -19.21
N ASP A 113 10.31 11.14 -19.93
CA ASP A 113 11.63 11.46 -19.39
C ASP A 113 11.66 12.75 -18.55
N ILE A 114 10.75 13.69 -18.80
CA ILE A 114 10.59 14.91 -17.98
C ILE A 114 9.84 14.60 -16.68
N LEU A 115 8.91 13.65 -16.70
CA LEU A 115 8.05 13.31 -15.57
C LEU A 115 8.63 12.16 -14.72
N LEU A 116 9.95 12.10 -14.57
CA LEU A 116 10.63 11.11 -13.71
C LEU A 116 10.82 11.65 -12.29
N PRO A 117 10.73 10.79 -11.28
CA PRO A 117 10.48 9.33 -11.30
C PRO A 117 9.02 8.96 -11.56
N ASP A 118 8.08 9.86 -11.37
CA ASP A 118 6.66 9.71 -11.64
C ASP A 118 6.02 11.07 -12.02
N PRO A 119 4.81 11.08 -12.62
CA PRO A 119 4.15 12.31 -13.07
C PRO A 119 3.90 13.35 -11.97
N GLN A 120 3.85 12.92 -10.72
CA GLN A 120 3.60 13.75 -9.55
C GLN A 120 4.83 14.61 -9.18
N VAL A 121 5.97 14.41 -9.86
CA VAL A 121 7.16 15.28 -9.74
C VAL A 121 6.82 16.76 -10.00
N THR A 122 5.78 17.03 -10.77
CA THR A 122 5.25 18.40 -11.03
C THR A 122 4.77 19.09 -9.75
N TRP A 123 4.47 18.35 -8.69
CA TRP A 123 4.12 18.93 -7.39
C TRP A 123 5.34 19.46 -6.61
N LEU A 124 6.52 18.91 -6.84
CA LEU A 124 7.73 19.16 -6.06
C LEU A 124 8.08 20.64 -5.84
N PRO A 125 7.98 21.55 -6.85
CA PRO A 125 8.29 22.98 -6.62
C PRO A 125 7.35 23.63 -5.62
N VAL A 126 6.06 23.36 -5.71
CA VAL A 126 5.03 23.90 -4.80
C VAL A 126 5.13 23.23 -3.44
N LEU A 127 5.30 21.91 -3.39
CA LEU A 127 5.53 21.12 -2.20
C LEU A 127 6.72 21.65 -1.38
N SER A 128 7.87 21.89 -2.04
CA SER A 128 9.09 22.35 -1.37
C SER A 128 8.93 23.73 -0.72
N ARG A 129 8.25 24.66 -1.42
CA ARG A 129 7.98 25.99 -0.87
C ARG A 129 7.02 25.94 0.32
N ALA A 130 5.96 25.15 0.20
CA ALA A 130 4.97 24.99 1.27
C ALA A 130 5.58 24.30 2.50
N ALA A 131 6.32 23.20 2.30
CA ALA A 131 6.99 22.49 3.39
C ALA A 131 7.94 23.40 4.15
N ARG A 132 8.80 24.16 3.45
CA ARG A 132 9.70 25.14 4.09
C ARG A 132 8.94 26.13 4.97
N ARG A 133 7.90 26.78 4.42
CA ARG A 133 7.08 27.76 5.16
C ARG A 133 6.44 27.17 6.40
N ILE A 134 5.95 25.94 6.31
CA ILE A 134 5.29 25.26 7.43
C ILE A 134 6.33 24.91 8.49
N VAL A 135 7.50 24.38 8.09
CA VAL A 135 8.58 24.03 9.02
C VAL A 135 8.98 25.26 9.82
N GLU A 136 9.17 26.41 9.19
CA GLU A 136 9.51 27.66 9.84
C GLU A 136 8.36 28.20 10.72
N ALA A 137 7.16 28.34 10.18
CA ALA A 137 6.03 28.98 10.84
C ALA A 137 5.43 28.16 11.99
N ARG A 138 5.53 26.83 11.93
CA ARG A 138 4.95 25.90 12.91
C ARG A 138 5.99 25.28 13.83
N ALA A 139 7.26 25.70 13.72
CA ALA A 139 8.38 25.11 14.46
C ALA A 139 8.36 23.58 14.44
N ILE A 140 8.31 23.01 13.22
CA ILE A 140 8.25 21.56 13.01
C ILE A 140 9.56 20.92 13.45
N ASP A 141 9.45 19.94 14.31
CA ASP A 141 10.60 19.16 14.81
C ASP A 141 10.91 17.98 13.89
N LEU A 142 9.86 17.40 13.23
CA LEU A 142 9.98 16.20 12.41
C LEU A 142 9.05 16.26 11.19
N VAL A 143 9.60 15.91 10.01
CA VAL A 143 8.81 15.72 8.77
C VAL A 143 8.71 14.23 8.46
N LEU A 144 7.49 13.73 8.36
CA LEU A 144 7.16 12.37 7.95
C LEU A 144 6.64 12.39 6.50
N ILE A 145 7.40 11.83 5.56
CA ILE A 145 7.06 11.80 4.13
C ILE A 145 6.61 10.41 3.76
N THR A 146 5.32 10.22 3.44
CA THR A 146 4.79 8.91 3.01
C THR A 146 4.72 8.80 1.49
N VAL A 147 5.23 7.71 0.94
CA VAL A 147 5.30 7.41 -0.50
C VAL A 147 4.68 6.05 -0.81
N PRO A 148 4.15 5.81 -2.02
CA PRO A 148 4.13 6.63 -3.23
C PRO A 148 3.17 7.84 -3.17
N PRO A 149 3.26 8.84 -4.10
CA PRO A 149 4.18 8.86 -5.25
C PRO A 149 5.63 9.05 -4.81
N PHE A 150 6.53 8.37 -5.54
CA PHE A 150 7.95 8.32 -5.16
C PHE A 150 8.69 9.64 -5.39
N SER A 151 8.19 10.51 -6.27
CA SER A 151 8.74 11.87 -6.45
C SER A 151 8.76 12.69 -5.15
N CYS A 152 7.93 12.35 -4.15
CA CYS A 152 7.95 13.01 -2.84
C CYS A 152 9.26 12.80 -2.09
N VAL A 153 10.03 11.73 -2.36
CA VAL A 153 11.35 11.53 -1.72
C VAL A 153 12.37 12.61 -2.08
N LEU A 154 12.18 13.27 -3.24
CA LEU A 154 13.03 14.37 -3.68
C LEU A 154 12.96 15.60 -2.75
N LEU A 155 11.94 15.67 -1.90
CA LEU A 155 11.84 16.70 -0.86
C LEU A 155 12.90 16.53 0.23
N VAL A 156 13.33 15.29 0.53
CA VAL A 156 14.25 14.96 1.64
C VAL A 156 15.55 15.77 1.54
N ALA A 157 16.26 15.66 0.41
CA ALA A 157 17.52 16.37 0.20
C ALA A 157 17.35 17.90 0.19
N LYS A 158 16.18 18.40 -0.22
CA LYS A 158 15.87 19.84 -0.19
C LYS A 158 15.69 20.35 1.24
N LEU A 159 14.96 19.59 2.06
CA LEU A 159 14.75 19.93 3.47
C LEU A 159 16.06 19.80 4.26
N ARG A 160 16.84 18.74 4.07
CA ARG A 160 18.13 18.54 4.77
C ARG A 160 19.11 19.68 4.51
N ARG A 161 19.17 20.20 3.29
CA ARG A 161 20.04 21.34 2.96
C ARG A 161 19.60 22.66 3.61
N GLN A 162 18.29 22.85 3.80
CA GLN A 162 17.74 24.07 4.41
C GLN A 162 17.68 24.01 5.93
N PHE A 163 17.48 22.83 6.49
CA PHE A 163 17.29 22.55 7.89
C PHE A 163 18.14 21.34 8.28
N PRO A 164 19.44 21.53 8.58
CA PRO A 164 20.38 20.42 8.87
C PRO A 164 19.95 19.55 10.05
N ASP A 165 19.29 20.13 11.07
CA ASP A 165 18.91 19.45 12.31
C ASP A 165 17.47 18.90 12.27
N LEU A 166 16.71 19.15 11.18
CA LEU A 166 15.35 18.69 11.04
C LEU A 166 15.30 17.15 10.95
N LEU A 167 14.47 16.53 11.77
CA LEU A 167 14.23 15.10 11.68
C LEU A 167 13.39 14.78 10.45
N ILE A 168 13.85 13.85 9.63
CA ILE A 168 13.15 13.48 8.40
C ILE A 168 12.98 11.96 8.38
N VAL A 169 11.72 11.51 8.36
CA VAL A 169 11.34 10.11 8.25
C VAL A 169 10.66 9.89 6.90
N VAL A 170 11.10 8.86 6.15
CA VAL A 170 10.48 8.46 4.90
C VAL A 170 9.76 7.13 5.10
N ASP A 171 8.45 7.11 4.81
CA ASP A 171 7.58 5.96 4.95
C ASP A 171 7.28 5.36 3.58
N PHE A 172 7.96 4.25 3.26
CA PHE A 172 7.75 3.47 2.04
C PHE A 172 6.60 2.49 2.23
N ARG A 173 5.44 2.81 1.66
CA ARG A 173 4.24 1.94 1.70
C ARG A 173 4.34 0.74 0.76
N ASP A 174 5.21 0.85 -0.23
CA ASP A 174 5.53 -0.20 -1.18
C ASP A 174 7.05 -0.21 -1.40
N GLU A 175 7.62 -1.39 -1.59
CA GLU A 175 9.01 -1.49 -2.03
C GLU A 175 9.13 -0.96 -3.46
N TRP A 176 10.08 -0.06 -3.69
CA TRP A 176 10.13 0.71 -4.93
C TRP A 176 10.90 0.02 -6.05
N LEU A 177 12.18 -0.29 -5.78
CA LEU A 177 13.12 -0.62 -6.86
C LEU A 177 13.05 -2.08 -7.32
N SER A 178 12.65 -3.01 -6.46
CA SER A 178 12.64 -4.44 -6.79
C SER A 178 11.30 -4.89 -7.37
N THR A 179 10.18 -4.40 -6.85
CA THR A 179 8.86 -4.88 -7.25
C THR A 179 8.00 -3.81 -7.92
N THR A 180 7.99 -2.60 -7.38
CA THR A 180 7.04 -1.57 -7.79
C THR A 180 7.48 -0.80 -9.03
N ILE A 181 8.79 -0.69 -9.29
CA ILE A 181 9.31 0.07 -10.43
C ILE A 181 8.77 -0.44 -11.79
N GLY A 182 8.53 -1.74 -11.88
CA GLY A 182 7.94 -2.36 -13.07
C GLY A 182 6.44 -2.16 -13.22
N LEU A 183 5.71 -1.86 -12.14
CA LEU A 183 4.25 -1.76 -12.09
C LEU A 183 3.78 -0.32 -12.11
N VAL A 184 4.45 0.57 -11.37
CA VAL A 184 4.03 1.96 -11.14
C VAL A 184 4.82 2.94 -11.99
N SER A 185 6.01 2.57 -12.45
CA SER A 185 6.82 3.46 -13.28
C SER A 185 6.15 3.78 -14.61
N PHE A 186 5.99 5.06 -14.84
CA PHE A 186 5.49 5.63 -16.09
C PHE A 186 6.41 5.28 -17.29
N SER A 187 7.67 4.95 -17.00
CA SER A 187 8.66 4.49 -17.97
C SER A 187 9.52 3.38 -17.36
N ARG A 188 9.84 2.37 -18.18
CA ARG A 188 10.78 1.28 -17.85
C ARG A 188 12.14 1.48 -18.53
N SER A 189 12.48 2.70 -18.93
CA SER A 189 13.77 3.01 -19.54
C SER A 189 14.90 2.92 -18.51
N ASP A 190 16.11 2.62 -18.97
CA ASP A 190 17.31 2.62 -18.13
C ASP A 190 17.51 3.96 -17.41
N ARG A 191 17.09 5.06 -18.06
CA ARG A 191 17.09 6.40 -17.46
C ARG A 191 16.12 6.47 -16.29
N ALA A 192 14.89 5.95 -16.43
CA ALA A 192 13.90 5.94 -15.35
C ALA A 192 14.38 5.13 -14.14
N ILE A 193 14.99 3.96 -14.40
CA ILE A 193 15.57 3.11 -13.36
C ILE A 193 16.72 3.83 -12.65
N ARG A 194 17.61 4.48 -13.39
CA ARG A 194 18.72 5.25 -12.82
C ARG A 194 18.22 6.41 -11.96
N VAL A 195 17.27 7.23 -12.46
CA VAL A 195 16.69 8.34 -11.71
C VAL A 195 16.01 7.85 -10.44
N ALA A 196 15.30 6.72 -10.48
CA ALA A 196 14.67 6.14 -9.31
C ALA A 196 15.71 5.69 -8.27
N ARG A 197 16.77 5.02 -8.69
CA ARG A 197 17.88 4.60 -7.81
C ARG A 197 18.58 5.80 -7.17
N GLU A 198 18.87 6.83 -7.93
CA GLU A 198 19.49 8.06 -7.43
C GLU A 198 18.58 8.78 -6.42
N ALA A 199 17.29 8.84 -6.70
CA ALA A 199 16.30 9.45 -5.83
C ALA A 199 16.15 8.69 -4.51
N GLU A 200 16.07 7.34 -4.56
CA GLU A 200 16.02 6.51 -3.35
C GLU A 200 17.32 6.64 -2.54
N ALA A 201 18.47 6.55 -3.18
CA ALA A 201 19.78 6.69 -2.51
C ALA A 201 19.92 8.04 -1.81
N ASN A 202 19.54 9.13 -2.48
CA ASN A 202 19.53 10.46 -1.88
C ASN A 202 18.57 10.58 -0.71
N ALA A 203 17.39 9.96 -0.80
CA ALA A 203 16.43 9.96 0.29
C ALA A 203 16.95 9.17 1.49
N VAL A 204 17.50 7.98 1.25
CA VAL A 204 18.03 7.12 2.32
C VAL A 204 19.20 7.80 3.03
N SER A 205 20.16 8.38 2.31
CA SER A 205 21.33 9.02 2.94
C SER A 205 20.97 10.29 3.73
N ASN A 206 19.95 11.05 3.33
CA ASN A 206 19.57 12.31 3.96
C ASN A 206 18.42 12.19 4.98
N ALA A 207 17.70 11.07 5.01
CA ALA A 207 16.68 10.83 6.02
C ALA A 207 17.30 10.43 7.37
N THR A 208 16.61 10.75 8.45
CA THR A 208 16.94 10.28 9.80
C THR A 208 16.55 8.83 9.99
N ALA A 209 15.38 8.44 9.46
CA ALA A 209 14.91 7.05 9.46
C ALA A 209 14.09 6.73 8.21
N ILE A 210 14.10 5.45 7.87
CA ILE A 210 13.33 4.86 6.78
C ILE A 210 12.35 3.85 7.39
N VAL A 211 11.08 3.97 7.07
CA VAL A 211 10.04 3.02 7.49
C VAL A 211 9.60 2.21 6.29
N ALA A 212 9.56 0.90 6.44
CA ALA A 212 8.98 -0.03 5.48
C ALA A 212 7.75 -0.71 6.07
N VAL A 213 6.87 -1.24 5.22
CA VAL A 213 5.60 -1.85 5.64
C VAL A 213 5.67 -3.37 5.76
N THR A 214 6.73 -4.00 5.27
CA THR A 214 6.99 -5.43 5.40
C THR A 214 8.44 -5.69 5.77
N GLU A 215 8.71 -6.83 6.39
CA GLU A 215 10.08 -7.21 6.74
C GLU A 215 10.92 -7.47 5.49
N GLY A 216 10.31 -8.05 4.44
CA GLY A 216 10.98 -8.24 3.15
C GLY A 216 11.39 -6.91 2.52
N ALA A 217 10.48 -5.92 2.46
CA ALA A 217 10.79 -4.59 1.93
C ALA A 217 11.86 -3.88 2.77
N ARG A 218 11.78 -3.96 4.12
CA ARG A 218 12.79 -3.40 5.03
C ARG A 218 14.18 -3.97 4.73
N ARG A 219 14.27 -5.30 4.62
CA ARG A 219 15.51 -6.02 4.33
C ARG A 219 16.08 -5.68 2.95
N GLU A 220 15.21 -5.61 1.93
CA GLU A 220 15.60 -5.22 0.57
C GLU A 220 16.19 -3.81 0.53
N ILE A 221 15.53 -2.84 1.12
CA ILE A 221 16.04 -1.46 1.17
C ILE A 221 17.36 -1.42 1.95
N ARG A 222 17.42 -2.03 3.13
CA ARG A 222 18.62 -2.07 3.96
C ARG A 222 19.82 -2.70 3.23
N ASN A 223 19.61 -3.80 2.52
CA ASN A 223 20.68 -4.49 1.78
C ASN A 223 21.25 -3.66 0.63
N ARG A 224 20.44 -2.79 0.01
CA ARG A 224 20.94 -1.84 -1.00
C ARG A 224 21.84 -0.75 -0.42
N TYR A 225 21.72 -0.45 0.88
CA TYR A 225 22.46 0.63 1.55
C TYR A 225 23.24 0.11 2.76
N PRO A 226 24.23 -0.78 2.58
CA PRO A 226 24.95 -1.44 3.68
C PRO A 226 25.82 -0.50 4.52
N LYS A 227 26.06 0.72 4.04
CA LYS A 227 26.82 1.77 4.79
C LYS A 227 25.96 2.49 5.80
N GLU A 228 24.63 2.42 5.69
CA GLU A 228 23.71 3.05 6.63
C GLU A 228 23.50 2.13 7.84
N PRO A 229 23.32 2.68 9.05
CA PRO A 229 23.16 1.88 10.25
C PRO A 229 21.82 1.12 10.26
N ASP A 230 21.79 -0.09 10.81
CA ASP A 230 20.61 -0.96 10.83
C ASP A 230 19.39 -0.30 11.50
N ASN A 231 19.62 0.43 12.58
CA ASN A 231 18.56 1.14 13.31
C ASN A 231 17.91 2.28 12.55
N LYS A 232 18.45 2.67 11.39
CA LYS A 232 17.83 3.61 10.45
C LYS A 232 16.59 3.00 9.76
N PHE A 233 16.55 1.68 9.58
CA PHE A 233 15.51 0.97 8.84
C PHE A 233 14.49 0.36 9.80
N GLN A 234 13.30 0.92 9.83
CA GLN A 234 12.24 0.59 10.76
C GLN A 234 11.09 -0.14 10.07
N LEU A 235 10.32 -0.91 10.83
CA LEU A 235 9.15 -1.65 10.34
C LEU A 235 7.87 -1.17 11.03
N VAL A 236 6.98 -0.58 10.26
CA VAL A 236 5.59 -0.33 10.70
C VAL A 236 4.64 -0.78 9.59
N PRO A 237 3.99 -1.93 9.72
CA PRO A 237 3.16 -2.51 8.69
C PRO A 237 1.91 -1.67 8.36
N ASN A 238 1.23 -2.03 7.28
CA ASN A 238 -0.14 -1.61 7.03
C ASN A 238 -1.09 -2.37 7.97
N GLY A 239 -2.34 -1.93 8.05
CA GLY A 239 -3.31 -2.52 8.96
C GLY A 239 -4.75 -2.25 8.57
N PHE A 240 -5.67 -2.66 9.42
CA PHE A 240 -7.11 -2.50 9.28
C PHE A 240 -7.68 -1.60 10.38
N ASP A 241 -8.87 -1.05 10.15
CA ASP A 241 -9.63 -0.39 11.20
C ASP A 241 -10.41 -1.45 11.99
N GLY A 242 -10.10 -1.56 13.29
CA GLY A 242 -10.87 -2.38 14.21
C GLY A 242 -12.33 -1.94 14.23
N ARG A 243 -13.25 -2.88 14.29
CA ARG A 243 -14.65 -2.59 14.59
C ARG A 243 -14.73 -2.28 16.09
N ASP A 244 -15.55 -1.30 16.47
CA ASP A 244 -15.77 -0.96 17.87
C ASP A 244 -16.09 -2.24 18.68
N GLY A 245 -15.07 -2.76 19.36
CA GLY A 245 -15.23 -3.70 20.48
C GLY A 245 -15.13 -5.20 20.19
N SER A 246 -14.94 -5.69 18.96
CA SER A 246 -14.73 -7.13 18.83
C SER A 246 -14.03 -7.56 17.53
N LEU A 247 -12.84 -8.13 17.67
CA LEU A 247 -12.50 -9.32 16.89
C LEU A 247 -13.42 -10.44 17.42
N SER A 248 -14.73 -10.29 17.20
CA SER A 248 -15.66 -11.41 17.44
C SER A 248 -15.18 -12.51 16.53
N ALA A 249 -15.00 -13.71 17.13
CA ALA A 249 -14.79 -14.90 16.34
C ALA A 249 -15.80 -14.88 15.18
N PRO A 250 -15.39 -15.13 13.96
CA PRO A 250 -16.27 -15.03 12.83
C PRO A 250 -17.51 -15.86 13.14
N ALA A 251 -18.68 -15.23 13.18
CA ALA A 251 -19.91 -15.97 13.00
C ALA A 251 -19.84 -16.46 11.55
N ILE A 252 -19.20 -17.63 11.37
CA ILE A 252 -19.26 -18.37 10.11
C ILE A 252 -20.66 -18.97 10.14
N ASP A 253 -21.62 -18.22 9.66
CA ASP A 253 -22.98 -18.70 9.49
C ASP A 253 -23.02 -19.51 8.18
N SER A 254 -22.46 -20.72 8.27
CA SER A 254 -22.43 -21.68 7.15
C SER A 254 -23.84 -22.23 6.79
N GLN A 255 -24.90 -21.77 7.46
CA GLN A 255 -26.23 -22.33 7.31
C GLN A 255 -27.07 -21.73 6.18
N HIS A 256 -26.60 -20.68 5.47
CA HIS A 256 -27.48 -19.97 4.54
C HIS A 256 -27.14 -20.11 3.04
N HIS A 257 -26.09 -20.82 2.66
CA HIS A 257 -25.74 -20.94 1.25
C HIS A 257 -25.62 -22.40 0.80
N ASN A 258 -26.31 -22.74 -0.29
CA ASN A 258 -26.10 -24.03 -0.99
C ASN A 258 -24.70 -24.14 -1.63
N LYS A 259 -23.87 -23.10 -1.51
CA LYS A 259 -22.53 -23.01 -2.12
C LYS A 259 -21.54 -22.37 -1.17
N ILE A 260 -20.30 -22.80 -1.25
CA ILE A 260 -19.14 -22.19 -0.57
C ILE A 260 -18.79 -20.90 -1.30
N VAL A 261 -18.91 -19.76 -0.63
CA VAL A 261 -18.63 -18.44 -1.19
C VAL A 261 -17.20 -18.00 -0.84
N ALA A 262 -16.36 -17.82 -1.87
CA ALA A 262 -15.03 -17.22 -1.72
C ALA A 262 -14.99 -15.84 -2.39
N THR A 263 -14.68 -14.79 -1.61
CA THR A 263 -14.76 -13.41 -2.08
C THR A 263 -13.37 -12.77 -2.20
N TYR A 264 -13.07 -12.21 -3.37
CA TYR A 264 -11.91 -11.39 -3.67
C TYR A 264 -12.30 -9.93 -3.70
N ILE A 265 -11.60 -9.07 -2.95
CA ILE A 265 -11.79 -7.62 -2.98
C ILE A 265 -10.53 -6.94 -3.52
N GLY A 266 -10.66 -6.11 -4.53
CA GLY A 266 -9.59 -5.28 -5.07
C GLY A 266 -9.44 -5.36 -6.57
N SER A 267 -8.49 -4.56 -7.09
CA SER A 267 -8.21 -4.58 -8.54
C SER A 267 -7.42 -5.83 -8.94
N ILE A 268 -7.68 -6.31 -10.15
CA ILE A 268 -6.92 -7.36 -10.83
C ILE A 268 -6.05 -6.69 -11.90
N TYR A 269 -4.74 -6.86 -11.76
CA TYR A 269 -3.70 -6.33 -12.65
C TYR A 269 -2.46 -7.24 -12.60
N GLY A 270 -1.36 -6.88 -13.25
CA GLY A 270 -0.19 -7.74 -13.44
C GLY A 270 0.30 -8.56 -12.24
N SER A 271 0.45 -7.97 -11.03
CA SER A 271 0.89 -8.73 -9.84
C SER A 271 -0.20 -9.58 -9.18
N THR A 272 -1.45 -9.42 -9.61
CA THR A 272 -2.62 -10.17 -9.12
C THR A 272 -3.33 -10.90 -10.26
N GLU A 273 -2.61 -11.16 -11.35
CA GLU A 273 -3.16 -11.83 -12.53
C GLU A 273 -3.65 -13.23 -12.18
N PRO A 274 -4.86 -13.64 -12.64
CA PRO A 274 -5.53 -14.83 -12.14
C PRO A 274 -5.35 -16.09 -13.03
N THR A 275 -4.46 -16.08 -14.02
CA THR A 275 -4.40 -17.14 -15.06
C THR A 275 -4.20 -18.53 -14.46
N THR A 276 -3.17 -18.71 -13.61
CA THR A 276 -2.90 -20.00 -12.96
C THR A 276 -4.07 -20.42 -12.05
N PHE A 277 -4.64 -19.46 -11.32
CA PHE A 277 -5.81 -19.69 -10.50
C PHE A 277 -7.02 -20.17 -11.32
N ILE A 278 -7.30 -19.55 -12.46
CA ILE A 278 -8.41 -19.96 -13.35
C ILE A 278 -8.17 -21.38 -13.87
N GLN A 279 -6.96 -21.71 -14.32
CA GLN A 279 -6.60 -23.06 -14.76
C GLN A 279 -6.86 -24.10 -13.67
N ALA A 280 -6.48 -23.79 -12.42
CA ALA A 280 -6.75 -24.67 -11.27
C ALA A 280 -8.27 -24.86 -11.04
N MET A 281 -9.05 -23.79 -11.13
CA MET A 281 -10.51 -23.88 -10.97
C MET A 281 -11.18 -24.68 -12.07
N LEU A 282 -10.74 -24.55 -13.32
CA LEU A 282 -11.25 -25.31 -14.46
C LEU A 282 -10.90 -26.82 -14.36
N SER A 283 -9.81 -27.17 -13.70
CA SER A 283 -9.37 -28.56 -13.47
C SER A 283 -10.03 -29.26 -12.29
N LEU A 284 -10.83 -28.56 -11.48
CA LEU A 284 -11.63 -29.17 -10.40
C LEU A 284 -12.68 -30.12 -10.97
N PRO A 285 -12.97 -31.25 -10.28
CA PRO A 285 -14.10 -32.10 -10.60
C PRO A 285 -15.42 -31.32 -10.69
N PRO A 286 -16.31 -31.60 -11.62
CA PRO A 286 -17.56 -30.85 -11.81
C PRO A 286 -18.41 -30.74 -10.54
N GLU A 287 -18.48 -31.83 -9.75
CA GLU A 287 -19.19 -31.90 -8.47
C GLU A 287 -18.62 -30.96 -7.42
N VAL A 288 -17.28 -30.81 -7.36
CA VAL A 288 -16.61 -29.87 -6.45
C VAL A 288 -16.78 -28.44 -6.97
N ARG A 289 -16.58 -28.23 -8.27
CA ARG A 289 -16.72 -26.92 -8.90
C ARG A 289 -18.11 -26.33 -8.70
N SER A 290 -19.17 -27.15 -8.79
CA SER A 290 -20.56 -26.74 -8.59
C SER A 290 -20.84 -26.24 -7.16
N ARG A 291 -20.02 -26.63 -6.18
CA ARG A 291 -20.14 -26.20 -4.77
C ARG A 291 -19.61 -24.79 -4.51
N PHE A 292 -18.79 -24.23 -5.39
CA PHE A 292 -18.20 -22.92 -5.17
C PHE A 292 -18.94 -21.78 -5.88
N LYS A 293 -18.90 -20.59 -5.22
CA LYS A 293 -19.21 -19.28 -5.81
C LYS A 293 -18.04 -18.34 -5.56
N LEU A 294 -17.35 -17.96 -6.64
CA LEU A 294 -16.20 -17.05 -6.60
C LEU A 294 -16.69 -15.64 -6.90
N ARG A 295 -16.69 -14.77 -5.90
CA ARG A 295 -17.15 -13.38 -6.03
C ARG A 295 -15.95 -12.46 -6.16
N PHE A 296 -15.87 -11.71 -7.26
CA PHE A 296 -14.82 -10.71 -7.51
C PHE A 296 -15.41 -9.30 -7.42
N ILE A 297 -14.90 -8.52 -6.45
CA ILE A 297 -15.32 -7.14 -6.18
C ILE A 297 -14.15 -6.23 -6.45
N GLY A 298 -14.24 -5.39 -7.48
CA GLY A 298 -13.19 -4.45 -7.85
C GLY A 298 -13.07 -4.28 -9.35
N ARG A 299 -11.98 -3.62 -9.77
CA ARG A 299 -11.71 -3.37 -11.17
C ARG A 299 -10.84 -4.46 -11.76
N ILE A 300 -11.13 -4.82 -12.99
CA ILE A 300 -10.27 -5.67 -13.81
C ILE A 300 -9.66 -4.75 -14.86
N GLU A 301 -8.35 -4.50 -14.75
CA GLU A 301 -7.70 -3.49 -15.58
C GLU A 301 -7.48 -3.94 -17.02
N GLU A 302 -7.28 -5.25 -17.23
CA GLU A 302 -7.06 -5.83 -18.55
C GLU A 302 -8.26 -6.68 -18.98
N PRO A 303 -8.83 -6.43 -20.19
CA PRO A 303 -9.98 -7.19 -20.70
C PRO A 303 -9.75 -8.70 -20.71
N ARG A 304 -8.54 -9.16 -21.06
CA ARG A 304 -8.18 -10.59 -21.08
C ARG A 304 -8.42 -11.31 -19.76
N PHE A 305 -8.15 -10.65 -18.61
CA PHE A 305 -8.41 -11.24 -17.30
C PHE A 305 -9.90 -11.37 -17.02
N ARG A 306 -10.69 -10.42 -17.52
CA ARG A 306 -12.15 -10.49 -17.40
C ARG A 306 -12.71 -11.64 -18.24
N GLU A 307 -12.25 -11.78 -19.48
CA GLU A 307 -12.64 -12.85 -20.39
C GLU A 307 -12.29 -14.21 -19.79
N ALA A 308 -11.05 -14.38 -19.31
CA ALA A 308 -10.61 -15.63 -18.68
C ALA A 308 -11.41 -15.98 -17.41
N LEU A 309 -11.74 -14.99 -16.55
CA LEU A 309 -12.61 -15.24 -15.39
C LEU A 309 -14.01 -15.71 -15.81
N LEU A 310 -14.55 -15.21 -16.90
CA LEU A 310 -15.87 -15.63 -17.40
C LEU A 310 -15.89 -17.06 -17.94
N GLU A 311 -14.74 -17.67 -18.26
CA GLU A 311 -14.62 -19.10 -18.60
C GLU A 311 -15.05 -20.02 -17.44
N LEU A 312 -15.02 -19.52 -16.19
CA LEU A 312 -15.50 -20.25 -15.02
C LEU A 312 -17.03 -20.39 -14.96
N GLY A 313 -17.77 -19.75 -15.87
CA GLY A 313 -19.23 -19.88 -16.02
C GLY A 313 -19.97 -19.48 -14.71
N ASP A 314 -20.91 -20.33 -14.29
CA ASP A 314 -21.76 -20.08 -13.10
C ASP A 314 -21.01 -20.04 -11.77
N MET A 315 -19.76 -20.49 -11.75
CA MET A 315 -18.90 -20.43 -10.58
C MET A 315 -18.49 -18.99 -10.25
N VAL A 316 -18.40 -18.09 -11.24
CA VAL A 316 -17.89 -16.74 -11.06
C VAL A 316 -19.00 -15.70 -10.97
N GLU A 317 -18.80 -14.70 -10.12
CA GLU A 317 -19.63 -13.50 -10.00
C GLU A 317 -18.74 -12.25 -10.03
N LEU A 318 -18.87 -11.41 -11.06
CA LEU A 318 -18.13 -10.16 -11.20
C LEU A 318 -19.00 -8.98 -10.79
N LYS A 319 -18.82 -8.45 -9.56
CA LYS A 319 -19.61 -7.32 -9.00
C LYS A 319 -19.14 -5.96 -9.52
N GLY A 320 -17.94 -5.88 -10.11
CA GLY A 320 -17.33 -4.58 -10.41
C GLY A 320 -16.90 -3.81 -9.17
N PHE A 321 -16.69 -2.49 -9.31
CA PHE A 321 -16.28 -1.64 -8.20
C PHE A 321 -17.47 -1.38 -7.27
N LEU A 322 -17.28 -1.64 -5.98
CA LEU A 322 -18.21 -1.28 -4.91
C LEU A 322 -17.53 -0.29 -3.94
N PRO A 323 -18.31 0.57 -3.26
CA PRO A 323 -17.83 1.32 -2.09
C PRO A 323 -17.25 0.39 -1.01
N GLN A 324 -16.28 0.87 -0.24
CA GLN A 324 -15.57 0.03 0.74
C GLN A 324 -16.51 -0.67 1.73
N HIS A 325 -17.53 0.03 2.24
CA HIS A 325 -18.47 -0.55 3.20
C HIS A 325 -19.31 -1.67 2.59
N GLU A 326 -19.72 -1.57 1.32
CA GLU A 326 -20.45 -2.61 0.61
C GLU A 326 -19.54 -3.82 0.30
N ALA A 327 -18.28 -3.56 -0.09
CA ALA A 327 -17.30 -4.61 -0.32
C ALA A 327 -17.01 -5.39 0.97
N LEU A 328 -16.87 -4.72 2.11
CA LEU A 328 -16.69 -5.35 3.41
C LEU A 328 -17.94 -6.09 3.88
N ALA A 329 -19.15 -5.58 3.61
CA ALA A 329 -20.39 -6.30 3.87
C ALA A 329 -20.45 -7.62 3.09
N ALA A 330 -20.13 -7.57 1.77
CA ALA A 330 -20.06 -8.78 0.95
C ALA A 330 -18.96 -9.77 1.41
N MET A 331 -17.86 -9.28 2.00
CA MET A 331 -16.84 -10.13 2.61
C MET A 331 -17.38 -10.84 3.86
N ASN A 332 -18.20 -10.17 4.67
CA ASN A 332 -18.79 -10.81 5.85
C ASN A 332 -19.74 -11.96 5.51
N GLU A 333 -20.39 -11.90 4.34
CA GLU A 333 -21.25 -12.99 3.84
C GLU A 333 -20.44 -14.17 3.26
N ALA A 334 -19.14 -14.02 3.02
CA ALA A 334 -18.30 -15.05 2.43
C ALA A 334 -17.85 -16.08 3.48
N ASP A 335 -17.69 -17.33 3.07
CA ASP A 335 -17.07 -18.39 3.88
C ASP A 335 -15.56 -18.22 3.90
N TYR A 336 -14.97 -17.82 2.78
CA TYR A 336 -13.54 -17.56 2.62
C TYR A 336 -13.27 -16.20 1.98
N ALA A 337 -12.20 -15.57 2.42
CA ALA A 337 -11.55 -14.51 1.66
C ALA A 337 -10.61 -15.12 0.62
N LEU A 338 -10.66 -14.65 -0.62
CA LEU A 338 -9.77 -15.08 -1.69
C LEU A 338 -8.65 -14.06 -1.91
N LEU A 339 -7.41 -14.54 -1.89
CA LEU A 339 -6.24 -13.70 -2.13
C LEU A 339 -5.37 -14.27 -3.24
N ILE A 340 -5.08 -13.46 -4.26
CA ILE A 340 -4.16 -13.80 -5.36
C ILE A 340 -3.10 -12.71 -5.43
N THR A 341 -1.82 -13.09 -5.34
CA THR A 341 -0.68 -12.18 -5.56
C THR A 341 0.61 -12.93 -5.87
N HIS A 342 1.36 -12.41 -6.83
CA HIS A 342 2.69 -12.92 -7.21
C HIS A 342 3.83 -12.07 -6.61
N ASP A 343 3.49 -11.03 -5.86
CA ASP A 343 4.48 -10.12 -5.26
C ASP A 343 5.11 -10.76 -4.01
N PRO A 344 6.45 -10.92 -3.97
CA PRO A 344 7.12 -11.51 -2.83
C PRO A 344 7.32 -10.55 -1.66
N LEU A 345 7.29 -9.24 -1.88
CA LEU A 345 7.72 -8.25 -0.89
C LEU A 345 6.56 -7.43 -0.31
N ASN A 346 5.55 -7.11 -1.13
CA ASN A 346 4.47 -6.25 -0.69
C ASN A 346 3.26 -7.05 -0.21
N VAL A 347 2.63 -6.55 0.84
CA VAL A 347 1.36 -7.07 1.37
C VAL A 347 0.27 -6.05 1.11
N SER A 348 -0.67 -6.41 0.25
CA SER A 348 -1.78 -5.53 -0.12
C SER A 348 -2.72 -5.27 1.06
N ALA A 349 -3.36 -4.10 1.07
CA ALA A 349 -4.30 -3.71 2.12
C ALA A 349 -5.44 -4.71 2.32
N LYS A 350 -5.87 -5.38 1.24
CA LYS A 350 -6.93 -6.42 1.31
C LYS A 350 -6.60 -7.55 2.28
N PHE A 351 -5.33 -7.94 2.41
CA PHE A 351 -4.90 -8.93 3.39
C PHE A 351 -5.27 -8.50 4.81
N TYR A 352 -4.96 -7.24 5.15
CA TYR A 352 -5.28 -6.68 6.46
C TYR A 352 -6.79 -6.56 6.67
N ASP A 353 -7.54 -6.14 5.65
CA ASP A 353 -9.01 -6.09 5.72
C ASP A 353 -9.60 -7.50 5.97
N TYR A 354 -9.02 -8.55 5.38
CA TYR A 354 -9.46 -9.93 5.55
C TYR A 354 -9.21 -10.47 6.96
N ILE A 355 -8.01 -10.27 7.50
CA ILE A 355 -7.71 -10.66 8.88
C ILE A 355 -8.51 -9.84 9.89
N GLY A 356 -8.74 -8.55 9.62
CA GLY A 356 -9.60 -7.69 10.43
C GLY A 356 -11.08 -8.07 10.38
N ALA A 357 -11.53 -8.66 9.27
CA ALA A 357 -12.87 -9.25 9.15
C ALA A 357 -12.97 -10.64 9.80
N GLY A 358 -11.86 -11.20 10.30
CA GLY A 358 -11.81 -12.54 10.88
C GLY A 358 -12.09 -13.66 9.87
N LYS A 359 -11.90 -13.42 8.57
CA LYS A 359 -12.22 -14.41 7.53
C LYS A 359 -11.03 -15.33 7.23
N PRO A 360 -11.25 -16.64 7.17
CA PRO A 360 -10.23 -17.58 6.71
C PRO A 360 -9.86 -17.28 5.25
N ILE A 361 -8.56 -17.24 4.96
CA ILE A 361 -8.05 -16.85 3.66
C ILE A 361 -7.64 -18.08 2.86
N LEU A 362 -8.14 -18.22 1.62
CA LEU A 362 -7.59 -19.10 0.61
C LEU A 362 -6.68 -18.26 -0.29
N ALA A 363 -5.38 -18.58 -0.31
CA ALA A 363 -4.39 -17.71 -0.93
C ALA A 363 -3.55 -18.44 -1.99
N ALA A 364 -3.54 -17.90 -3.21
CA ALA A 364 -2.55 -18.22 -4.23
C ALA A 364 -1.46 -17.15 -4.20
N VAL A 365 -0.29 -17.47 -3.61
CA VAL A 365 0.73 -16.46 -3.26
C VAL A 365 2.14 -16.94 -3.59
N HIS A 366 3.08 -16.00 -3.64
CA HIS A 366 4.49 -16.34 -3.85
C HIS A 366 5.03 -17.16 -2.66
N PRO A 367 5.71 -18.33 -2.89
CA PRO A 367 6.09 -19.27 -1.83
C PRO A 367 7.15 -18.72 -0.85
N ALA A 368 7.95 -17.74 -1.27
CA ALA A 368 8.90 -17.02 -0.41
C ALA A 368 8.40 -15.60 -0.06
N GLY A 369 7.08 -15.35 -0.18
CA GLY A 369 6.52 -14.02 -0.05
C GLY A 369 6.08 -13.65 1.37
N GLU A 370 5.99 -12.35 1.62
CA GLU A 370 5.55 -11.78 2.90
C GLU A 370 4.11 -12.17 3.25
N VAL A 371 3.23 -12.31 2.24
CA VAL A 371 1.84 -12.75 2.46
C VAL A 371 1.80 -14.17 3.01
N ARG A 372 2.58 -15.11 2.43
CA ARG A 372 2.69 -16.47 2.95
C ARG A 372 3.15 -16.45 4.41
N ARG A 373 4.25 -15.75 4.69
CA ARG A 373 4.82 -15.65 6.05
C ARG A 373 3.77 -15.17 7.06
N LEU A 374 3.03 -14.11 6.72
CA LEU A 374 1.99 -13.58 7.59
C LEU A 374 0.78 -14.52 7.74
N LEU A 375 0.37 -15.22 6.68
CA LEU A 375 -0.69 -16.23 6.77
C LEU A 375 -0.35 -17.34 7.78
N GLU A 376 0.89 -17.84 7.72
CA GLU A 376 1.37 -18.88 8.62
C GLU A 376 1.52 -18.34 10.05
N GLU A 377 2.17 -17.19 10.23
CA GLU A 377 2.40 -16.56 11.53
C GLU A 377 1.11 -16.23 12.28
N LEU A 378 0.11 -15.72 11.54
CA LEU A 378 -1.19 -15.33 12.10
C LEU A 378 -2.21 -16.47 12.10
N ARG A 379 -1.87 -17.61 11.53
CA ARG A 379 -2.79 -18.74 11.31
C ARG A 379 -4.08 -18.27 10.62
N ALA A 380 -3.92 -17.36 9.62
CA ALA A 380 -5.04 -16.64 9.03
C ALA A 380 -5.69 -17.35 7.83
N GLY A 381 -5.24 -18.56 7.49
CA GLY A 381 -5.80 -19.34 6.39
C GLY A 381 -4.81 -20.33 5.79
N TRP A 382 -5.06 -20.69 4.55
CA TRP A 382 -4.30 -21.69 3.78
C TRP A 382 -3.79 -21.09 2.49
N TRP A 383 -2.68 -21.62 1.99
CA TRP A 383 -2.05 -21.09 0.80
C TRP A 383 -1.52 -22.18 -0.14
N ALA A 384 -1.37 -21.82 -1.41
CA ALA A 384 -0.64 -22.56 -2.43
C ALA A 384 0.27 -21.58 -3.20
N ASP A 385 1.31 -22.12 -3.87
CA ASP A 385 2.13 -21.32 -4.77
C ASP A 385 1.26 -20.76 -5.91
N SER A 386 1.31 -19.46 -6.12
CA SER A 386 0.54 -18.76 -7.14
C SER A 386 0.85 -19.19 -8.59
N ARG A 387 1.90 -19.99 -8.79
CA ARG A 387 2.32 -20.56 -10.08
C ARG A 387 2.03 -22.05 -10.21
N ASP A 388 1.53 -22.69 -9.16
CA ASP A 388 1.24 -24.12 -9.11
C ASP A 388 -0.24 -24.39 -9.26
N VAL A 389 -0.65 -24.83 -10.45
CA VAL A 389 -2.04 -25.18 -10.78
C VAL A 389 -2.54 -26.29 -9.86
N GLU A 390 -1.74 -27.35 -9.64
CA GLU A 390 -2.17 -28.51 -8.84
C GLU A 390 -2.25 -28.17 -7.35
N GLY A 391 -1.28 -27.39 -6.83
CA GLY A 391 -1.31 -26.90 -5.45
C GLY A 391 -2.55 -26.03 -5.18
N ILE A 392 -2.91 -25.13 -6.10
CA ILE A 392 -4.12 -24.32 -5.98
C ILE A 392 -5.36 -25.19 -6.08
N ARG A 393 -5.38 -26.17 -7.01
CA ARG A 393 -6.48 -27.13 -7.13
C ARG A 393 -6.69 -27.90 -5.83
N GLN A 394 -5.62 -28.44 -5.23
CA GLN A 394 -5.68 -29.16 -3.96
C GLN A 394 -6.19 -28.27 -2.82
N LEU A 395 -5.73 -27.02 -2.74
CA LEU A 395 -6.22 -26.05 -1.76
C LEU A 395 -7.76 -25.92 -1.78
N PHE A 396 -8.37 -25.92 -2.98
CA PHE A 396 -9.82 -25.82 -3.14
C PHE A 396 -10.54 -27.16 -2.91
N LEU A 397 -9.91 -28.30 -3.23
CA LEU A 397 -10.42 -29.62 -2.83
C LEU A 397 -10.49 -29.74 -1.31
N ASP A 398 -9.43 -29.35 -0.62
CA ASP A 398 -9.40 -29.37 0.84
C ASP A 398 -10.44 -28.42 1.44
N ALA A 399 -10.62 -27.23 0.86
CA ALA A 399 -11.63 -26.28 1.29
C ALA A 399 -13.05 -26.86 1.11
N ALA A 400 -13.31 -27.57 0.00
CA ALA A 400 -14.59 -28.23 -0.24
C ALA A 400 -14.85 -29.41 0.71
N ALA A 401 -13.80 -30.09 1.18
CA ALA A 401 -13.91 -31.23 2.09
C ALA A 401 -14.13 -30.84 3.56
N ARG A 402 -14.00 -29.55 3.91
CA ARG A 402 -14.23 -29.07 5.28
C ARG A 402 -15.73 -28.92 5.52
N ASP A 403 -16.27 -29.73 6.41
CA ASP A 403 -17.70 -29.66 6.79
C ASP A 403 -17.99 -28.44 7.66
N ASP A 404 -17.06 -28.07 8.57
CA ASP A 404 -17.16 -26.92 9.45
C ASP A 404 -15.80 -26.22 9.58
N ILE A 405 -15.70 -25.05 8.95
CA ILE A 405 -14.50 -24.22 8.97
C ILE A 405 -14.15 -23.79 10.40
N SER A 406 -15.17 -23.55 11.24
CA SER A 406 -14.98 -23.08 12.62
C SER A 406 -14.22 -24.09 13.49
N THR A 407 -14.20 -25.36 13.13
CA THR A 407 -13.48 -26.41 13.87
C THR A 407 -11.98 -26.40 13.60
N VAL A 408 -11.55 -25.94 12.43
CA VAL A 408 -10.16 -26.00 11.96
C VAL A 408 -9.48 -24.63 11.85
N PHE A 409 -10.26 -23.56 11.71
CA PHE A 409 -9.73 -22.20 11.64
C PHE A 409 -9.52 -21.62 13.03
N ARG A 410 -8.26 -21.42 13.42
CA ARG A 410 -7.84 -20.92 14.74
C ARG A 410 -6.83 -19.79 14.55
N PRO A 411 -7.29 -18.59 14.13
CA PRO A 411 -6.40 -17.45 13.93
C PRO A 411 -5.80 -16.97 15.26
N ASP A 412 -4.60 -16.44 15.21
CA ASP A 412 -3.95 -15.79 16.35
C ASP A 412 -4.50 -14.36 16.50
N THR A 413 -5.60 -14.23 17.22
CA THR A 413 -6.33 -12.97 17.39
C THR A 413 -5.50 -11.90 18.12
N GLU A 414 -4.63 -12.30 19.06
CA GLU A 414 -3.76 -11.38 19.79
C GLU A 414 -2.72 -10.75 18.85
N ARG A 415 -2.10 -11.55 17.99
CA ARG A 415 -1.18 -11.06 16.96
C ARG A 415 -1.90 -10.26 15.88
N ILE A 416 -3.10 -10.67 15.46
CA ILE A 416 -3.92 -9.93 14.49
C ILE A 416 -4.27 -8.55 15.04
N ALA A 417 -4.60 -8.39 16.31
CA ALA A 417 -4.90 -7.11 16.94
C ALA A 417 -3.72 -6.11 16.85
N GLN A 418 -2.47 -6.60 16.75
CA GLN A 418 -1.30 -5.73 16.56
C GLN A 418 -1.28 -5.01 15.19
N TYR A 419 -2.13 -5.42 14.27
CA TYR A 419 -2.31 -4.78 12.95
C TYR A 419 -3.49 -3.80 12.91
N GLU A 420 -4.16 -3.55 14.03
CA GLU A 420 -5.12 -2.46 14.12
C GLU A 420 -4.43 -1.10 13.91
N ARG A 421 -4.99 -0.24 13.06
CA ARG A 421 -4.41 1.07 12.72
C ARG A 421 -4.17 1.95 13.94
N LYS A 422 -5.01 1.84 14.96
CA LYS A 422 -4.82 2.55 16.23
C LYS A 422 -3.55 2.07 16.94
N VAL A 423 -3.32 0.76 17.02
CA VAL A 423 -2.11 0.16 17.62
C VAL A 423 -0.87 0.52 16.81
N LEU A 424 -0.97 0.48 15.47
CA LEU A 424 0.12 0.87 14.59
C LEU A 424 0.47 2.35 14.70
N ALA A 425 -0.51 3.23 14.91
CA ALA A 425 -0.26 4.65 15.16
C ALA A 425 0.47 4.87 16.50
N GLN A 426 0.16 4.09 17.53
CA GLN A 426 0.91 4.12 18.80
C GLN A 426 2.36 3.66 18.61
N ARG A 427 2.58 2.58 17.84
CA ARG A 427 3.95 2.16 17.45
C ARG A 427 4.68 3.25 16.68
N TYR A 428 3.98 3.95 15.79
CA TYR A 428 4.54 5.10 15.08
C TYR A 428 4.90 6.24 16.05
N ALA A 429 4.02 6.59 16.98
CA ALA A 429 4.29 7.61 17.99
C ALA A 429 5.55 7.28 18.79
N SER A 430 5.66 6.04 19.30
CA SER A 430 6.84 5.55 20.03
C SER A 430 8.11 5.64 19.18
N LEU A 431 8.04 5.28 17.90
CA LEU A 431 9.17 5.40 16.97
C LEU A 431 9.60 6.85 16.79
N LEU A 432 8.66 7.78 16.54
CA LEU A 432 8.98 9.20 16.35
C LEU A 432 9.58 9.82 17.59
N HIS A 433 9.08 9.46 18.78
CA HIS A 433 9.67 9.90 20.06
C HIS A 433 11.07 9.35 20.27
N SER A 434 11.30 8.06 19.96
CA SER A 434 12.63 7.44 20.05
C SER A 434 13.65 8.15 19.14
N ILE A 435 13.27 8.43 17.88
CA ILE A 435 14.10 9.17 16.93
C ILE A 435 14.43 10.57 17.47
N ALA A 436 13.43 11.29 17.98
CA ALA A 436 13.62 12.63 18.52
C ALA A 436 14.48 12.65 19.79
N HIS A 437 14.36 11.63 20.63
CA HIS A 437 15.18 11.48 21.84
C HIS A 437 16.64 11.20 21.49
N GLN A 438 16.91 10.22 20.64
CA GLN A 438 18.26 9.86 20.19
C GLN A 438 18.99 11.06 19.54
N HIS A 439 18.27 11.83 18.74
CA HIS A 439 18.84 13.03 18.11
C HIS A 439 19.22 14.08 19.16
N ARG A 440 18.35 14.36 20.13
CA ARG A 440 18.64 15.32 21.22
C ARG A 440 19.85 14.90 22.05
N GLU A 441 19.96 13.62 22.38
CA GLU A 441 21.13 13.10 23.09
C GLU A 441 22.42 13.25 22.27
N ALA A 442 22.36 12.98 20.96
CA ALA A 442 23.51 13.14 20.09
C ALA A 442 23.99 14.60 20.02
N VAL A 443 23.05 15.55 19.87
CA VAL A 443 23.36 16.99 19.88
C VAL A 443 23.95 17.42 21.24
N SER A 444 23.34 17.03 22.36
CA SER A 444 23.81 17.35 23.70
C SER A 444 25.23 16.83 23.98
N ARG A 445 25.59 15.65 23.45
CA ARG A 445 26.96 15.11 23.58
C ARG A 445 27.98 15.89 22.76
N LEU A 446 27.59 16.48 21.65
CA LEU A 446 28.47 17.31 20.81
C LEU A 446 28.68 18.70 21.40
N GLU A 447 27.70 19.21 22.16
CA GLU A 447 27.75 20.51 22.84
C GLU A 447 28.41 20.44 24.22
N ALA A 448 28.60 19.25 24.80
CA ALA A 448 29.30 19.08 26.07
C ALA A 448 30.76 19.49 25.90
N PRO A 449 31.27 20.46 26.69
CA PRO A 449 32.65 20.89 26.57
C PRO A 449 33.60 19.73 26.87
N ASN A 450 34.59 19.50 26.00
CA ASN A 450 35.71 18.60 26.23
C ASN A 450 36.48 19.15 27.47
N ILE A 451 36.07 18.76 28.67
CA ILE A 451 36.87 19.00 29.86
C ILE A 451 38.04 18.02 29.76
N ALA A 452 39.11 18.47 29.10
CA ALA A 452 40.40 17.84 29.19
C ALA A 452 40.84 17.86 30.65
N ILE A 453 40.85 16.70 31.30
CA ILE A 453 41.49 16.54 32.60
C ILE A 453 42.98 16.66 32.33
N GLU A 454 43.53 17.84 32.47
CA GLU A 454 44.98 17.99 32.71
C GLU A 454 45.29 17.36 34.07
N VAL A 455 45.70 16.11 34.06
CA VAL A 455 46.34 15.50 35.23
C VAL A 455 47.77 16.01 35.25
N LYS A 456 48.03 16.90 36.21
CA LYS A 456 49.38 17.28 36.63
C LYS A 456 50.06 16.14 37.38
#